data_5b94b8cd58aece065be211af1a88d301
#
_entry.id   5b94b8cd58aece065be211af1a88d301
#
_cell.length_a   1.000
_cell.length_b   1.000
_cell.length_c   1.000
_cell.angle_alpha   90.00
_cell.angle_beta   90.00
_cell.angle_gamma   90.00
#
_symmetry.space_group_name_H-M   'P 1'
#
loop_
_entity.id
_entity.type
_entity.pdbx_description
1 polymer ?
#
loop_
_entity_poly.entity_id
_entity_poly.type
_entity_poly.pdbx_seq_one_letter_code
_entity_poly.pdbx_strand_id
1 'polypeptide(L)'
;MLGIQLNTEAYVDRLQDELKQIDQVAMQRWADHIYRAWEQGRFVYILGNGGSGTTASHMSEDLGKSTLPESVLHDESRKRLKVLSLTDNAGWIMAVGNDLAYDQIFVQQLMNYGGAGDLVIAISGSGNSPNVLNAVEWANRHELVTFGLTGYNGGRLKQIQQDGLHVQLDDMGMVESIHLCLFHWVLNDVHARINSVGRYAAN
;
A
#
# COMPACT_ATOMS: atom_id res chain seq x y z
N MET A 1 -17.49 9.42 -12.83
CA MET A 1 -17.94 8.52 -11.74
C MET A 1 -18.98 7.56 -12.31
N LEU A 2 -18.58 6.29 -12.42
CA LEU A 2 -19.44 5.24 -13.02
C LEU A 2 -20.72 5.01 -12.22
N GLY A 3 -20.68 5.12 -10.90
CA GLY A 3 -21.88 4.97 -10.06
C GLY A 3 -22.99 5.99 -10.28
N ILE A 4 -22.73 7.11 -10.99
CA ILE A 4 -23.79 8.03 -11.43
C ILE A 4 -24.48 7.52 -12.69
N GLN A 5 -23.79 6.77 -13.54
CA GLN A 5 -24.25 6.35 -14.85
C GLN A 5 -24.81 4.92 -14.85
N LEU A 6 -24.32 4.08 -13.97
CA LEU A 6 -24.67 2.66 -13.88
C LEU A 6 -25.70 2.42 -12.77
N ASN A 7 -26.67 1.55 -13.02
CA ASN A 7 -27.49 1.00 -11.95
C ASN A 7 -26.66 0.01 -11.10
N THR A 8 -27.23 -0.50 -10.02
CA THR A 8 -26.50 -1.36 -9.06
C THR A 8 -25.95 -2.63 -9.71
N GLU A 9 -26.73 -3.31 -10.54
CA GLU A 9 -26.34 -4.54 -11.23
C GLU A 9 -25.16 -4.27 -12.18
N ALA A 10 -25.30 -3.30 -13.08
CA ALA A 10 -24.24 -2.92 -14.01
C ALA A 10 -22.96 -2.42 -13.31
N TYR A 11 -23.09 -1.77 -12.13
CA TYR A 11 -21.94 -1.36 -11.34
C TYR A 11 -21.17 -2.58 -10.76
N VAL A 12 -21.91 -3.56 -10.24
CA VAL A 12 -21.32 -4.81 -9.70
C VAL A 12 -20.67 -5.63 -10.81
N ASP A 13 -21.35 -5.78 -11.97
CA ASP A 13 -20.80 -6.49 -13.12
C ASP A 13 -19.50 -5.83 -13.61
N ARG A 14 -19.50 -4.50 -13.71
CA ARG A 14 -18.31 -3.76 -14.10
C ARG A 14 -17.15 -3.97 -13.11
N LEU A 15 -17.41 -3.91 -11.81
CA LEU A 15 -16.38 -4.17 -10.80
C LEU A 15 -15.82 -5.59 -10.91
N GLN A 16 -16.68 -6.59 -11.14
CA GLN A 16 -16.27 -7.96 -11.35
C GLN A 16 -15.37 -8.12 -12.58
N ASP A 17 -15.69 -7.44 -13.67
CA ASP A 17 -14.90 -7.51 -14.91
C ASP A 17 -13.52 -6.84 -14.74
N GLU A 18 -13.46 -5.72 -14.03
CA GLU A 18 -12.18 -5.07 -13.70
C GLU A 18 -11.29 -5.97 -12.82
N LEU A 19 -11.88 -6.64 -11.81
CA LEU A 19 -11.15 -7.59 -10.96
C LEU A 19 -10.58 -8.78 -11.73
N LYS A 20 -11.24 -9.25 -12.78
CA LYS A 20 -10.73 -10.34 -13.65
C LYS A 20 -9.50 -9.91 -14.48
N GLN A 21 -9.33 -8.61 -14.73
CA GLN A 21 -8.25 -8.07 -15.57
C GLN A 21 -6.99 -7.72 -14.75
N ILE A 22 -7.04 -7.85 -13.43
CA ILE A 22 -5.91 -7.52 -12.56
C ILE A 22 -4.69 -8.40 -12.86
N ASP A 23 -3.53 -7.77 -12.93
CA ASP A 23 -2.24 -8.47 -13.03
C ASP A 23 -1.96 -9.27 -11.75
N GLN A 24 -2.25 -10.58 -11.82
CA GLN A 24 -2.03 -11.50 -10.70
C GLN A 24 -0.54 -11.65 -10.35
N VAL A 25 0.36 -11.45 -11.31
CA VAL A 25 1.81 -11.49 -11.08
C VAL A 25 2.24 -10.25 -10.28
N ALA A 26 1.68 -9.08 -10.58
CA ALA A 26 1.91 -7.88 -9.79
C ALA A 26 1.38 -8.02 -8.35
N MET A 27 0.21 -8.66 -8.16
CA MET A 27 -0.28 -8.99 -6.82
C MET A 27 0.68 -9.89 -6.04
N GLN A 28 1.23 -10.90 -6.70
CA GLN A 28 2.20 -11.80 -6.11
C GLN A 28 3.48 -11.05 -5.69
N ARG A 29 4.01 -10.18 -6.58
CA ARG A 29 5.18 -9.35 -6.27
C ARG A 29 4.91 -8.39 -5.11
N TRP A 30 3.69 -7.86 -4.99
CA TRP A 30 3.32 -7.02 -3.84
C TRP A 30 3.44 -7.79 -2.51
N ALA A 31 2.89 -9.00 -2.44
CA ALA A 31 3.05 -9.87 -1.29
C ALA A 31 4.53 -10.24 -1.03
N ASP A 32 5.31 -10.50 -2.10
CA ASP A 32 6.73 -10.80 -2.02
C ASP A 32 7.55 -9.66 -1.39
N HIS A 33 7.27 -8.41 -1.77
CA HIS A 33 7.95 -7.25 -1.19
C HIS A 33 7.67 -7.11 0.31
N ILE A 34 6.41 -7.28 0.74
CA ILE A 34 6.04 -7.21 2.17
C ILE A 34 6.67 -8.36 2.96
N TYR A 35 6.61 -9.58 2.42
CA TYR A 35 7.20 -10.76 3.07
C TYR A 35 8.73 -10.62 3.21
N ARG A 36 9.43 -10.13 2.18
CA ARG A 36 10.88 -9.84 2.24
C ARG A 36 11.21 -8.77 3.28
N ALA A 37 10.41 -7.72 3.39
CA ALA A 37 10.59 -6.70 4.42
C ALA A 37 10.50 -7.33 5.82
N TRP A 38 9.52 -8.22 6.05
CA TRP A 38 9.44 -8.99 7.29
C TRP A 38 10.67 -9.89 7.49
N GLU A 39 11.08 -10.67 6.49
CA GLU A 39 12.27 -11.55 6.59
C GLU A 39 13.54 -10.79 6.96
N GLN A 40 13.72 -9.61 6.40
CA GLN A 40 14.92 -8.79 6.60
C GLN A 40 14.79 -7.83 7.79
N GLY A 41 13.63 -7.80 8.47
CA GLY A 41 13.37 -6.89 9.60
C GLY A 41 13.31 -5.42 9.20
N ARG A 42 12.94 -5.14 7.95
CA ARG A 42 12.78 -3.80 7.39
C ARG A 42 11.41 -3.20 7.72
N PHE A 43 11.32 -1.89 7.63
CA PHE A 43 10.04 -1.20 7.73
C PHE A 43 9.26 -1.26 6.42
N VAL A 44 7.93 -1.25 6.55
CA VAL A 44 6.97 -1.01 5.47
C VAL A 44 6.27 0.32 5.78
N TYR A 45 6.54 1.36 5.01
CA TYR A 45 5.86 2.65 5.09
C TYR A 45 4.75 2.68 4.05
N ILE A 46 3.54 3.08 4.46
CA ILE A 46 2.40 3.18 3.56
C ILE A 46 1.90 4.61 3.57
N LEU A 47 1.58 5.16 2.41
CA LEU A 47 1.14 6.54 2.29
C LEU A 47 0.14 6.75 1.14
N GLY A 48 -0.72 7.74 1.29
CA GLY A 48 -1.72 8.16 0.31
C GLY A 48 -2.53 9.34 0.80
N ASN A 49 -3.37 9.90 -0.07
CA ASN A 49 -4.26 11.01 0.26
C ASN A 49 -5.72 10.55 0.23
N GLY A 50 -6.61 11.19 1.00
CA GLY A 50 -8.05 10.93 0.98
C GLY A 50 -8.40 9.46 1.19
N GLY A 51 -9.16 8.85 0.27
CA GLY A 51 -9.50 7.42 0.31
C GLY A 51 -8.28 6.51 0.23
N SER A 52 -7.27 6.86 -0.57
CA SER A 52 -5.98 6.17 -0.58
C SER A 52 -5.24 6.29 0.76
N GLY A 53 -5.39 7.40 1.48
CA GLY A 53 -4.85 7.59 2.82
C GLY A 53 -5.54 6.71 3.85
N THR A 54 -6.87 6.64 3.83
CA THR A 54 -7.63 5.72 4.72
C THR A 54 -7.31 4.25 4.42
N THR A 55 -7.07 3.90 3.15
CA THR A 55 -6.57 2.58 2.77
C THR A 55 -5.16 2.33 3.34
N ALA A 56 -4.27 3.33 3.33
CA ALA A 56 -2.95 3.21 3.93
C ALA A 56 -3.02 2.95 5.45
N SER A 57 -3.92 3.63 6.16
CA SER A 57 -4.19 3.40 7.59
C SER A 57 -4.69 1.98 7.85
N HIS A 58 -5.72 1.54 7.10
CA HIS A 58 -6.28 0.20 7.20
C HIS A 58 -5.23 -0.89 6.93
N MET A 59 -4.46 -0.74 5.85
CA MET A 59 -3.38 -1.68 5.53
C MET A 59 -2.32 -1.76 6.63
N SER A 60 -1.95 -0.63 7.21
CA SER A 60 -0.92 -0.55 8.25
C SER A 60 -1.35 -1.31 9.52
N GLU A 61 -2.59 -1.10 9.98
CA GLU A 61 -3.08 -1.76 11.19
C GLU A 61 -3.26 -3.26 10.98
N ASP A 62 -3.80 -3.68 9.83
CA ASP A 62 -3.98 -5.08 9.50
C ASP A 62 -2.65 -5.82 9.34
N LEU A 63 -1.69 -5.27 8.62
CA LEU A 63 -0.36 -5.85 8.48
C LEU A 63 0.38 -5.93 9.82
N GLY A 64 0.23 -4.93 10.67
CA GLY A 64 0.87 -4.89 11.98
C GLY A 64 0.31 -5.93 12.96
N LYS A 65 -0.98 -6.20 12.90
CA LYS A 65 -1.70 -7.08 13.84
C LYS A 65 -1.97 -8.46 13.24
N SER A 66 -2.53 -8.51 12.03
CA SER A 66 -3.14 -9.73 11.49
C SER A 66 -2.17 -10.63 10.71
N THR A 67 -0.88 -10.29 10.63
CA THR A 67 0.15 -11.19 10.10
C THR A 67 0.55 -12.30 11.07
N LEU A 68 0.13 -12.22 12.34
CA LEU A 68 0.30 -13.30 13.33
C LEU A 68 -1.07 -13.86 13.74
N PRO A 69 -1.16 -15.16 14.11
CA PRO A 69 -2.35 -15.74 14.71
C PRO A 69 -2.67 -15.08 16.07
N GLU A 70 -3.94 -14.95 16.39
CA GLU A 70 -4.40 -14.37 17.66
C GLU A 70 -3.78 -15.07 18.88
N SER A 71 -3.60 -16.39 18.81
CA SER A 71 -3.01 -17.20 19.88
C SER A 71 -1.59 -16.82 20.28
N VAL A 72 -0.85 -16.11 19.41
CA VAL A 72 0.54 -15.71 19.68
C VAL A 72 0.74 -14.18 19.71
N LEU A 73 -0.34 -13.40 19.70
CA LEU A 73 -0.24 -11.94 19.72
C LEU A 73 0.40 -11.39 21.01
N HIS A 74 0.33 -12.12 22.12
CA HIS A 74 0.95 -11.78 23.40
C HIS A 74 2.37 -12.33 23.57
N ASP A 75 2.86 -13.13 22.61
CA ASP A 75 4.22 -13.68 22.63
C ASP A 75 5.22 -12.63 22.12
N GLU A 76 5.97 -12.02 23.03
CA GLU A 76 6.96 -10.98 22.73
C GLU A 76 8.17 -11.53 21.95
N SER A 77 8.40 -12.85 21.96
CA SER A 77 9.48 -13.47 21.20
C SER A 77 9.20 -13.58 19.70
N ARG A 78 7.93 -13.40 19.29
CA ARG A 78 7.54 -13.51 17.90
C ARG A 78 7.95 -12.28 17.10
N LYS A 79 8.63 -12.54 15.99
CA LYS A 79 9.01 -11.51 15.04
C LYS A 79 7.76 -10.87 14.41
N ARG A 80 7.65 -9.57 14.53
CA ARG A 80 6.55 -8.78 13.97
C ARG A 80 6.96 -8.07 12.68
N LEU A 81 5.99 -7.84 11.81
CA LEU A 81 6.17 -6.94 10.69
C LEU A 81 6.23 -5.50 11.22
N LYS A 82 7.25 -4.77 10.85
CA LYS A 82 7.39 -3.34 11.15
C LYS A 82 6.65 -2.56 10.08
N VAL A 83 5.50 -2.02 10.39
CA VAL A 83 4.68 -1.26 9.42
C VAL A 83 4.18 0.03 10.04
N LEU A 84 4.13 1.10 9.24
CA LEU A 84 3.66 2.40 9.67
C LEU A 84 2.96 3.12 8.51
N SER A 85 1.72 3.56 8.73
CA SER A 85 1.08 4.53 7.84
C SER A 85 1.61 5.93 8.13
N LEU A 86 2.18 6.58 7.14
CA LEU A 86 2.61 7.98 7.24
C LEU A 86 1.43 8.95 7.20
N THR A 87 0.24 8.44 6.89
CA THR A 87 -1.02 9.21 6.85
C THR A 87 -1.61 9.42 8.24
N ASP A 88 -1.25 8.58 9.23
CA ASP A 88 -1.85 8.59 10.57
C ASP A 88 -1.17 9.58 11.54
N ASN A 89 -0.05 10.15 11.17
CA ASN A 89 0.66 11.11 11.99
C ASN A 89 0.08 12.53 11.81
N ALA A 90 -1.12 12.75 12.31
CA ALA A 90 -1.87 14.00 12.12
C ALA A 90 -1.09 15.23 12.59
N GLY A 91 -0.41 15.15 13.76
CA GLY A 91 0.40 16.26 14.27
C GLY A 91 1.53 16.64 13.31
N TRP A 92 2.21 15.65 12.77
CA TRP A 92 3.28 15.85 11.77
C TRP A 92 2.75 16.47 10.49
N ILE A 93 1.66 15.93 9.95
CA ILE A 93 1.03 16.40 8.71
C ILE A 93 0.61 17.87 8.86
N MET A 94 -0.02 18.24 10.01
CA MET A 94 -0.43 19.60 10.27
C MET A 94 0.77 20.55 10.42
N ALA A 95 1.80 20.16 11.15
CA ALA A 95 3.00 20.98 11.35
C ALA A 95 3.74 21.20 10.02
N VAL A 96 4.07 20.13 9.30
CA VAL A 96 4.79 20.23 8.02
C VAL A 96 3.95 20.96 6.96
N GLY A 97 2.64 20.71 6.92
CA GLY A 97 1.74 21.40 5.99
C GLY A 97 1.64 22.90 6.25
N ASN A 98 1.75 23.34 7.52
CA ASN A 98 1.74 24.74 7.92
C ASN A 98 3.11 25.44 7.75
N ASP A 99 4.19 24.76 8.17
CA ASP A 99 5.51 25.37 8.28
C ASP A 99 6.33 25.29 6.99
N LEU A 100 6.07 24.26 6.16
CA LEU A 100 6.74 24.03 4.89
C LEU A 100 5.73 24.06 3.73
N ALA A 101 5.19 22.86 3.36
CA ALA A 101 4.18 22.72 2.33
C ALA A 101 3.49 21.36 2.44
N TYR A 102 2.28 21.24 1.88
CA TYR A 102 1.53 19.98 1.86
C TYR A 102 2.23 18.88 1.04
N ASP A 103 3.03 19.24 0.05
CA ASP A 103 3.80 18.29 -0.75
C ASP A 103 5.01 17.68 0.01
N GLN A 104 5.31 18.17 1.23
CA GLN A 104 6.40 17.69 2.07
C GLN A 104 5.95 16.72 3.18
N ILE A 105 4.65 16.54 3.41
CA ILE A 105 4.11 15.85 4.60
C ILE A 105 4.57 14.40 4.75
N PHE A 106 4.84 13.69 3.65
CA PHE A 106 5.31 12.30 3.67
C PHE A 106 6.83 12.20 3.59
N VAL A 107 7.45 12.98 2.72
CA VAL A 107 8.90 12.91 2.52
C VAL A 107 9.66 13.32 3.79
N GLN A 108 9.17 14.28 4.56
CA GLN A 108 9.78 14.67 5.82
C GLN A 108 9.75 13.56 6.88
N GLN A 109 8.72 12.72 6.88
CA GLN A 109 8.66 11.53 7.74
C GLN A 109 9.68 10.47 7.28
N LEU A 110 9.77 10.22 5.98
CA LEU A 110 10.76 9.28 5.43
C LEU A 110 12.20 9.73 5.72
N MET A 111 12.50 11.03 5.66
CA MET A 111 13.82 11.56 6.02
C MET A 111 14.21 11.26 7.47
N ASN A 112 13.22 11.14 8.37
CA ASN A 112 13.49 10.82 9.79
C ASN A 112 13.56 9.31 10.05
N TYR A 113 12.77 8.50 9.35
CA TYR A 113 12.57 7.11 9.73
C TYR A 113 13.07 6.11 8.69
N GLY A 114 13.13 6.49 7.42
CA GLY A 114 13.43 5.58 6.32
C GLY A 114 14.92 5.23 6.23
N GLY A 115 15.19 3.95 6.00
CA GLY A 115 16.52 3.41 5.78
C GLY A 115 16.61 2.54 4.53
N ALA A 116 17.83 2.36 4.01
CA ALA A 116 18.08 1.52 2.85
C ALA A 116 17.48 0.12 3.01
N GLY A 117 16.76 -0.35 2.00
CA GLY A 117 16.07 -1.64 1.98
C GLY A 117 14.68 -1.65 2.65
N ASP A 118 14.22 -0.55 3.27
CA ASP A 118 12.83 -0.41 3.71
C ASP A 118 11.89 -0.33 2.51
N LEU A 119 10.63 -0.74 2.68
CA LEU A 119 9.61 -0.72 1.64
C LEU A 119 8.69 0.50 1.80
N VAL A 120 8.46 1.23 0.72
CA VAL A 120 7.46 2.29 0.62
C VAL A 120 6.34 1.84 -0.31
N ILE A 121 5.12 1.72 0.21
CA ILE A 121 3.90 1.47 -0.57
C ILE A 121 3.19 2.81 -0.75
N ALA A 122 3.18 3.30 -1.98
CA ALA A 122 2.60 4.59 -2.35
C ALA A 122 1.26 4.39 -3.05
N ILE A 123 0.16 4.89 -2.47
CA ILE A 123 -1.18 4.74 -3.01
C ILE A 123 -1.64 6.07 -3.61
N SER A 124 -1.86 6.12 -4.91
CA SER A 124 -2.38 7.28 -5.61
C SER A 124 -3.17 6.87 -6.85
N GLY A 125 -4.50 6.92 -6.78
CA GLY A 125 -5.35 6.58 -7.92
C GLY A 125 -5.01 7.40 -9.17
N SER A 126 -4.77 8.70 -9.06
CA SER A 126 -4.34 9.55 -10.18
C SER A 126 -2.87 9.37 -10.58
N GLY A 127 -2.03 8.89 -9.64
CA GLY A 127 -0.59 8.80 -9.80
C GLY A 127 0.15 10.15 -9.91
N ASN A 128 -0.50 11.28 -9.54
CA ASN A 128 0.05 12.62 -9.75
C ASN A 128 0.08 13.51 -8.49
N SER A 129 -0.19 12.96 -7.32
CA SER A 129 -0.17 13.71 -6.05
C SER A 129 1.26 14.14 -5.69
N PRO A 130 1.60 15.44 -5.59
CA PRO A 130 2.97 15.90 -5.41
C PRO A 130 3.64 15.35 -4.14
N ASN A 131 2.93 15.28 -3.01
CA ASN A 131 3.44 14.72 -1.76
C ASN A 131 3.79 13.23 -1.86
N VAL A 132 3.02 12.45 -2.63
CA VAL A 132 3.31 11.04 -2.91
C VAL A 132 4.53 10.91 -3.81
N LEU A 133 4.61 11.73 -4.88
CA LEU A 133 5.73 11.73 -5.81
C LEU A 133 7.05 12.10 -5.12
N ASN A 134 7.06 13.18 -4.31
CA ASN A 134 8.23 13.61 -3.55
C ASN A 134 8.75 12.50 -2.61
N ALA A 135 7.83 11.79 -1.95
CA ALA A 135 8.17 10.66 -1.07
C ALA A 135 8.82 9.50 -1.85
N VAL A 136 8.24 9.11 -2.99
CA VAL A 136 8.76 8.01 -3.82
C VAL A 136 10.10 8.38 -4.47
N GLU A 137 10.24 9.60 -4.99
CA GLU A 137 11.50 10.07 -5.56
C GLU A 137 12.63 10.13 -4.52
N TRP A 138 12.31 10.56 -3.29
CA TRP A 138 13.27 10.53 -2.18
C TRP A 138 13.65 9.09 -1.83
N ALA A 139 12.66 8.20 -1.66
CA ALA A 139 12.87 6.80 -1.33
C ALA A 139 13.79 6.11 -2.34
N ASN A 140 13.54 6.32 -3.64
CA ASN A 140 14.39 5.77 -4.71
C ASN A 140 15.85 6.24 -4.61
N ARG A 141 16.09 7.52 -4.30
CA ARG A 141 17.44 8.06 -4.14
C ARG A 141 18.18 7.56 -2.90
N HIS A 142 17.44 7.03 -1.91
CA HIS A 142 17.98 6.56 -0.64
C HIS A 142 17.89 5.03 -0.48
N GLU A 143 17.81 4.32 -1.60
CA GLU A 143 17.86 2.84 -1.66
C GLU A 143 16.71 2.14 -0.93
N LEU A 144 15.57 2.81 -0.73
CA LEU A 144 14.34 2.15 -0.33
C LEU A 144 13.70 1.49 -1.54
N VAL A 145 12.97 0.40 -1.30
CA VAL A 145 12.15 -0.26 -2.32
C VAL A 145 10.82 0.48 -2.43
N THR A 146 10.36 0.76 -3.65
CA THR A 146 9.11 1.48 -3.88
C THR A 146 8.12 0.64 -4.66
N PHE A 147 6.89 0.51 -4.13
CA PHE A 147 5.77 -0.17 -4.76
C PHE A 147 4.57 0.77 -4.86
N GLY A 148 4.09 1.05 -6.07
CA GLY A 148 2.98 1.97 -6.29
C GLY A 148 1.66 1.26 -6.59
N LEU A 149 0.56 1.76 -6.02
CA LEU A 149 -0.80 1.40 -6.38
C LEU A 149 -1.44 2.56 -7.14
N THR A 150 -1.77 2.33 -8.41
CA THR A 150 -2.24 3.40 -9.32
C THR A 150 -3.52 3.04 -10.04
N GLY A 151 -4.27 4.06 -10.46
CA GLY A 151 -5.44 3.98 -11.31
C GLY A 151 -5.30 4.84 -12.57
N TYR A 152 -6.38 5.10 -13.28
CA TYR A 152 -6.43 5.90 -14.50
C TYR A 152 -5.36 5.46 -15.52
N ASN A 153 -4.47 6.37 -15.90
CA ASN A 153 -3.30 6.08 -16.76
C ASN A 153 -2.02 5.82 -15.96
N GLY A 154 -2.11 5.80 -14.63
CA GLY A 154 -0.98 5.58 -13.72
C GLY A 154 -0.19 6.84 -13.35
N GLY A 155 -0.37 7.93 -14.10
CA GLY A 155 0.32 9.20 -13.87
C GLY A 155 1.86 9.08 -13.79
N ARG A 156 2.48 10.04 -13.10
CA ARG A 156 3.92 10.06 -12.87
C ARG A 156 4.38 8.94 -11.94
N LEU A 157 3.56 8.55 -10.96
CA LEU A 157 3.91 7.50 -10.00
C LEU A 157 4.27 6.19 -10.70
N LYS A 158 3.47 5.76 -11.68
CA LYS A 158 3.72 4.55 -12.47
C LYS A 158 5.07 4.56 -13.20
N GLN A 159 5.61 5.75 -13.48
CA GLN A 159 6.89 5.90 -14.21
C GLN A 159 8.11 5.86 -13.27
N ILE A 160 7.95 6.31 -12.01
CA ILE A 160 9.06 6.47 -11.07
C ILE A 160 9.15 5.37 -10.02
N GLN A 161 8.06 4.63 -9.77
CA GLN A 161 8.06 3.49 -8.86
C GLN A 161 8.93 2.35 -9.41
N GLN A 162 9.58 1.59 -8.55
CA GLN A 162 10.39 0.45 -8.97
C GLN A 162 9.53 -0.76 -9.35
N ASP A 163 8.41 -0.95 -8.65
CA ASP A 163 7.41 -1.97 -8.94
C ASP A 163 6.02 -1.44 -8.57
N GLY A 164 4.95 -2.12 -8.97
CA GLY A 164 3.61 -1.69 -8.62
C GLY A 164 2.48 -2.49 -9.25
N LEU A 165 1.27 -2.15 -8.84
CA LEU A 165 0.03 -2.67 -9.38
C LEU A 165 -0.79 -1.51 -9.96
N HIS A 166 -1.29 -1.70 -11.17
CA HIS A 166 -2.03 -0.67 -11.90
C HIS A 166 -3.43 -1.16 -12.24
N VAL A 167 -4.43 -0.37 -11.89
CA VAL A 167 -5.84 -0.55 -12.25
C VAL A 167 -6.19 0.46 -13.33
N GLN A 168 -6.24 0.04 -14.58
CA GLN A 168 -6.50 0.92 -15.72
C GLN A 168 -8.00 1.26 -15.82
N LEU A 169 -8.49 2.11 -14.95
CA LEU A 169 -9.89 2.49 -14.85
C LEU A 169 -10.03 3.96 -14.46
N ASP A 170 -10.84 4.70 -15.21
CA ASP A 170 -11.09 6.14 -15.00
C ASP A 170 -12.25 6.39 -14.01
N ASP A 171 -12.24 5.67 -12.89
CA ASP A 171 -13.20 5.88 -11.79
C ASP A 171 -12.51 5.70 -10.44
N MET A 172 -12.39 6.79 -9.68
CA MET A 172 -11.66 6.77 -8.41
C MET A 172 -12.30 5.83 -7.39
N GLY A 173 -13.62 5.82 -7.29
CA GLY A 173 -14.32 4.98 -6.31
C GLY A 173 -14.09 3.48 -6.56
N MET A 174 -14.15 3.04 -7.82
CA MET A 174 -13.82 1.65 -8.17
C MET A 174 -12.33 1.34 -7.99
N VAL A 175 -11.43 2.24 -8.38
CA VAL A 175 -9.97 2.07 -8.21
C VAL A 175 -9.64 1.86 -6.73
N GLU A 176 -10.14 2.72 -5.83
CA GLU A 176 -9.93 2.60 -4.39
C GLU A 176 -10.51 1.30 -3.82
N SER A 177 -11.71 0.92 -4.25
CA SER A 177 -12.37 -0.34 -3.86
C SER A 177 -11.56 -1.57 -4.30
N ILE A 178 -11.03 -1.55 -5.52
CA ILE A 178 -10.18 -2.62 -6.05
C ILE A 178 -8.88 -2.70 -5.25
N HIS A 179 -8.18 -1.58 -5.02
CA HIS A 179 -6.95 -1.57 -4.23
C HIS A 179 -7.15 -2.22 -2.85
N LEU A 180 -8.24 -1.88 -2.16
CA LEU A 180 -8.55 -2.45 -0.85
C LEU A 180 -8.92 -3.93 -0.93
N CYS A 181 -9.71 -4.33 -1.92
CA CYS A 181 -10.05 -5.74 -2.14
C CYS A 181 -8.81 -6.60 -2.36
N LEU A 182 -7.88 -6.15 -3.20
CA LEU A 182 -6.64 -6.87 -3.51
C LEU A 182 -5.70 -6.92 -2.32
N PHE A 183 -5.66 -5.87 -1.51
CA PHE A 183 -4.87 -5.83 -0.28
C PHE A 183 -5.22 -6.97 0.67
N HIS A 184 -6.50 -7.28 0.87
CA HIS A 184 -6.89 -8.37 1.78
C HIS A 184 -6.36 -9.73 1.30
N TRP A 185 -6.28 -9.96 -0.02
CA TRP A 185 -5.62 -11.17 -0.51
C TRP A 185 -4.12 -11.15 -0.19
N VAL A 186 -3.44 -10.02 -0.39
CA VAL A 186 -2.01 -9.84 -0.10
C VAL A 186 -1.73 -10.05 1.40
N LEU A 187 -2.56 -9.48 2.28
CA LEU A 187 -2.49 -9.69 3.72
C LEU A 187 -2.55 -11.19 4.07
N ASN A 188 -3.55 -11.89 3.51
CA ASN A 188 -3.73 -13.32 3.76
C ASN A 188 -2.57 -14.16 3.23
N ASP A 189 -1.98 -13.78 2.10
CA ASP A 189 -0.79 -14.43 1.55
C ASP A 189 0.42 -14.26 2.46
N VAL A 190 0.68 -13.03 2.90
CA VAL A 190 1.77 -12.71 3.83
C VAL A 190 1.59 -13.46 5.16
N HIS A 191 0.37 -13.46 5.71
CA HIS A 191 0.03 -14.24 6.91
C HIS A 191 0.36 -15.74 6.73
N ALA A 192 -0.08 -16.31 5.60
CA ALA A 192 0.12 -17.74 5.33
C ALA A 192 1.61 -18.10 5.21
N ARG A 193 2.42 -17.25 4.61
CA ARG A 193 3.88 -17.43 4.51
C ARG A 193 4.57 -17.33 5.86
N ILE A 194 4.29 -16.27 6.62
CA ILE A 194 4.90 -16.02 7.95
C ILE A 194 4.66 -17.19 8.89
N ASN A 195 3.47 -17.79 8.81
CA ASN A 195 3.05 -18.84 9.72
C ASN A 195 3.16 -20.26 9.14
N SER A 196 3.60 -20.40 7.89
CA SER A 196 3.72 -21.69 7.18
C SER A 196 2.40 -22.47 7.18
N VAL A 197 1.28 -21.80 6.85
CA VAL A 197 -0.06 -22.40 6.85
C VAL A 197 -0.70 -22.35 5.47
N GLY A 198 -1.84 -23.05 5.29
CA GLY A 198 -2.56 -23.08 4.02
C GLY A 198 -1.69 -23.60 2.88
N ARG A 199 -1.61 -22.85 1.77
CA ARG A 199 -0.78 -23.22 0.59
C ARG A 199 0.73 -23.24 0.84
N TYR A 200 1.20 -22.77 1.98
CA TYR A 200 2.60 -22.80 2.42
C TYR A 200 2.82 -23.75 3.59
N ALA A 201 1.84 -24.55 3.99
CA ALA A 201 2.03 -25.60 4.97
C ALA A 201 3.03 -26.64 4.43
N ALA A 202 3.96 -27.08 5.28
CA ALA A 202 4.81 -28.23 4.96
C ALA A 202 3.92 -29.48 4.80
N ASN A 203 4.07 -30.21 3.71
CA ASN A 203 3.42 -31.51 3.48
C ASN A 203 3.94 -32.55 4.45
#